data_38dd38fda9e59a9645fbbcd57c5c6714
#
_entry.id   38dd38fda9e59a9645fbbcd57c5c6714
#
_cell.length_a   1.000
_cell.length_b   1.000
_cell.length_c   1.000
_cell.angle_alpha   90.00
_cell.angle_beta   90.00
_cell.angle_gamma   90.00
#
_symmetry.space_group_name_H-M   'P 1'
#
loop_
_entity.id
_entity.type
_entity.pdbx_description
1 polymer ?
#
loop_
_entity_poly.entity_id
_entity_poly.type
_entity_poly.pdbx_seq_one_letter_code
_entity_poly.pdbx_strand_id
1 'polypeptide(L)'
;IQTGKSPLVPVVLLDAPGGGFWQGALDFIRSQLEANRYILPTDLKLVRLVYSAEAAVDEINQFYANFHSTRWLKREFVMRMHHPLSDRALAHVQKEFASLRLSGDFQQLAYTGEEHDEPQFSHLTRLVFNFNGRDQGRLRELVDYINLPENWAQAQGKTQQRAAPEPA
;
A
#
# COMPACT_ATOMS: atom_id res chain seq x y z
N ILE A 1 6.62 -6.04 -12.10
CA ILE A 1 6.44 -5.17 -10.91
C ILE A 1 7.69 -4.35 -10.68
N GLN A 2 8.86 -4.96 -10.41
CA GLN A 2 10.12 -4.27 -10.09
C GLN A 2 10.48 -3.13 -11.06
N THR A 3 10.22 -3.28 -12.33
CA THR A 3 10.51 -2.27 -13.37
C THR A 3 9.36 -1.28 -13.61
N GLY A 4 8.28 -1.34 -12.83
CA GLY A 4 7.10 -0.48 -12.97
C GLY A 4 6.24 -0.74 -14.22
N LYS A 5 6.53 -1.78 -14.99
CA LYS A 5 5.75 -2.15 -16.19
C LYS A 5 4.42 -2.83 -15.86
N SER A 6 4.30 -3.40 -14.68
CA SER A 6 3.06 -3.96 -14.12
C SER A 6 2.68 -3.22 -12.86
N PRO A 7 1.39 -3.06 -12.55
CA PRO A 7 0.97 -2.51 -11.27
C PRO A 7 1.47 -3.38 -10.12
N LEU A 8 1.55 -2.80 -8.93
CA LEU A 8 1.85 -3.54 -7.72
C LEU A 8 0.66 -4.46 -7.40
N VAL A 9 0.97 -5.75 -7.27
CA VAL A 9 0.01 -6.82 -6.90
C VAL A 9 0.66 -7.72 -5.85
N PRO A 10 -0.12 -8.41 -5.01
CA PRO A 10 0.44 -9.38 -4.07
C PRO A 10 1.06 -10.55 -4.85
N VAL A 11 2.30 -10.89 -4.52
CA VAL A 11 2.99 -12.07 -5.06
C VAL A 11 3.20 -13.05 -3.92
N VAL A 12 2.48 -14.17 -3.97
CA VAL A 12 2.50 -15.19 -2.92
C VAL A 12 3.19 -16.45 -3.45
N LEU A 13 4.22 -16.88 -2.75
CA LEU A 13 4.91 -18.12 -2.98
C LEU A 13 4.33 -19.16 -2.00
N LEU A 14 3.52 -20.08 -2.52
CA LEU A 14 2.89 -21.11 -1.71
C LEU A 14 3.73 -22.39 -1.79
N ASP A 15 4.21 -22.87 -0.63
CA ASP A 15 4.91 -24.14 -0.48
C ASP A 15 4.07 -25.11 0.37
N ALA A 16 4.37 -26.40 0.28
CA ALA A 16 3.79 -27.37 1.18
C ALA A 16 4.29 -27.16 2.62
N PRO A 17 3.52 -27.56 3.65
CA PRO A 17 4.02 -27.56 5.02
C PRO A 17 5.33 -28.35 5.15
N GLY A 18 6.40 -27.69 5.63
CA GLY A 18 7.75 -28.27 5.68
C GLY A 18 8.49 -28.31 4.34
N GLY A 19 7.90 -27.79 3.27
CA GLY A 19 8.56 -27.62 1.97
C GLY A 19 9.71 -26.59 2.02
N GLY A 20 10.67 -26.77 1.14
CA GLY A 20 11.86 -25.89 1.07
C GLY A 20 12.13 -25.35 -0.32
N PHE A 21 11.27 -25.61 -1.29
CA PHE A 21 11.50 -25.19 -2.67
C PHE A 21 11.59 -23.66 -2.81
N TRP A 22 10.57 -22.96 -2.35
CA TRP A 22 10.54 -21.49 -2.42
C TRP A 22 11.54 -20.85 -1.47
N GLN A 23 11.79 -21.44 -0.30
CA GLN A 23 12.85 -20.97 0.59
C GLN A 23 14.20 -21.05 -0.10
N GLY A 24 14.54 -22.16 -0.76
CA GLY A 24 15.77 -22.32 -1.52
C GLY A 24 15.89 -21.31 -2.69
N ALA A 25 14.79 -21.03 -3.38
CA ALA A 25 14.74 -20.00 -4.41
C ALA A 25 15.01 -18.58 -3.85
N LEU A 26 14.41 -18.23 -2.70
CA LEU A 26 14.65 -16.95 -2.04
C LEU A 26 16.10 -16.82 -1.54
N ASP A 27 16.68 -17.90 -1.01
CA ASP A 27 18.08 -17.91 -0.55
C ASP A 27 19.04 -17.75 -1.73
N PHE A 28 18.73 -18.38 -2.88
CA PHE A 28 19.47 -18.14 -4.12
C PHE A 28 19.39 -16.66 -4.56
N ILE A 29 18.18 -16.08 -4.56
CA ILE A 29 17.99 -14.67 -4.93
C ILE A 29 18.79 -13.75 -3.99
N ARG A 30 18.78 -13.99 -2.67
CA ARG A 30 19.57 -13.22 -1.70
C ARG A 30 21.07 -13.35 -1.96
N SER A 31 21.55 -14.57 -2.10
CA SER A 31 23.00 -14.83 -2.23
C SER A 31 23.58 -14.44 -3.59
N GLN A 32 22.78 -14.50 -4.65
CA GLN A 32 23.26 -14.27 -6.02
C GLN A 32 22.83 -12.93 -6.60
N LEU A 33 21.63 -12.47 -6.32
CA LEU A 33 21.13 -11.23 -6.92
C LEU A 33 21.26 -10.03 -5.96
N GLU A 34 20.81 -10.14 -4.72
CA GLU A 34 20.91 -9.06 -3.74
C GLU A 34 22.39 -8.80 -3.35
N ALA A 35 23.14 -9.84 -3.00
CA ALA A 35 24.55 -9.72 -2.63
C ALA A 35 25.41 -9.10 -3.74
N ASN A 36 25.08 -9.36 -5.00
CA ASN A 36 25.76 -8.78 -6.17
C ASN A 36 25.12 -7.46 -6.64
N ARG A 37 24.13 -6.92 -5.91
CA ARG A 37 23.45 -5.63 -6.20
C ARG A 37 22.71 -5.59 -7.54
N TYR A 38 22.24 -6.74 -8.03
CA TYR A 38 21.38 -6.80 -9.22
C TYR A 38 19.94 -6.44 -8.91
N ILE A 39 19.55 -6.54 -7.64
CA ILE A 39 18.27 -6.13 -7.09
C ILE A 39 18.49 -5.31 -5.81
N LEU A 40 17.48 -4.52 -5.41
CA LEU A 40 17.50 -3.81 -4.14
C LEU A 40 17.18 -4.77 -2.98
N PRO A 41 17.71 -4.52 -1.77
CA PRO A 41 17.33 -5.31 -0.56
C PRO A 41 15.82 -5.29 -0.30
N THR A 42 15.15 -4.21 -0.70
CA THR A 42 13.69 -4.04 -0.58
C THR A 42 12.90 -4.88 -1.59
N ASP A 43 13.50 -5.31 -2.71
CA ASP A 43 12.77 -6.05 -3.76
C ASP A 43 12.18 -7.38 -3.26
N LEU A 44 12.83 -8.02 -2.28
CA LEU A 44 12.30 -9.23 -1.66
C LEU A 44 11.03 -8.99 -0.82
N LYS A 45 10.71 -7.74 -0.49
CA LYS A 45 9.42 -7.37 0.13
C LYS A 45 8.23 -7.52 -0.81
N LEU A 46 8.48 -7.59 -2.12
CA LEU A 46 7.43 -7.79 -3.12
C LEU A 46 6.78 -9.18 -3.03
N VAL A 47 7.45 -10.15 -2.41
CA VAL A 47 6.96 -11.52 -2.32
C VAL A 47 6.70 -11.94 -0.87
N ARG A 48 5.74 -12.83 -0.68
CA ARG A 48 5.45 -13.48 0.62
C ARG A 48 5.49 -14.99 0.44
N LEU A 49 6.29 -15.66 1.28
CA LEU A 49 6.31 -17.11 1.37
C LEU A 49 5.31 -17.57 2.42
N VAL A 50 4.42 -18.47 2.04
CA VAL A 50 3.38 -19.04 2.90
C VAL A 50 3.31 -20.56 2.72
N TYR A 51 2.72 -21.27 3.68
CA TYR A 51 2.71 -22.72 3.74
C TYR A 51 1.29 -23.32 3.80
N SER A 52 0.27 -22.50 3.57
CA SER A 52 -1.11 -22.95 3.45
C SER A 52 -1.92 -22.08 2.50
N ALA A 53 -2.99 -22.62 1.95
CA ALA A 53 -3.90 -21.87 1.09
C ALA A 53 -4.61 -20.74 1.85
N GLU A 54 -4.96 -20.99 3.11
CA GLU A 54 -5.56 -19.98 4.00
C GLU A 54 -4.62 -18.78 4.18
N ALA A 55 -3.35 -19.02 4.49
CA ALA A 55 -2.35 -17.95 4.63
C ALA A 55 -2.14 -17.17 3.32
N ALA A 56 -2.27 -17.84 2.17
CA ALA A 56 -2.21 -17.17 0.87
C ALA A 56 -3.41 -16.25 0.65
N VAL A 57 -4.59 -16.69 1.00
CA VAL A 57 -5.83 -15.89 0.94
C VAL A 57 -5.75 -14.70 1.90
N ASP A 58 -5.29 -14.93 3.12
CA ASP A 58 -5.11 -13.88 4.13
C ASP A 58 -4.13 -12.79 3.66
N GLU A 59 -3.01 -13.17 3.05
CA GLU A 59 -2.05 -12.23 2.48
C GLU A 59 -2.68 -11.37 1.36
N ILE A 60 -3.47 -12.00 0.47
CA ILE A 60 -4.16 -11.29 -0.61
C ILE A 60 -5.20 -10.32 -0.04
N ASN A 61 -6.01 -10.76 0.93
CA ASN A 61 -7.01 -9.93 1.58
C ASN A 61 -6.36 -8.76 2.33
N GLN A 62 -5.26 -9.02 3.05
CA GLN A 62 -4.50 -8.00 3.75
C GLN A 62 -3.92 -6.97 2.78
N PHE A 63 -3.42 -7.39 1.62
CA PHE A 63 -2.88 -6.49 0.60
C PHE A 63 -3.92 -5.50 0.08
N TYR A 64 -5.18 -5.90 -0.02
CA TYR A 64 -6.28 -5.06 -0.52
C TYR A 64 -7.17 -4.50 0.60
N ALA A 65 -6.77 -4.58 1.87
CA ALA A 65 -7.61 -4.14 2.99
C ALA A 65 -7.97 -2.64 2.92
N ASN A 66 -7.04 -1.79 2.52
CA ASN A 66 -7.26 -0.37 2.25
C ASN A 66 -6.78 0.03 0.84
N PHE A 67 -5.68 -0.54 0.40
CA PHE A 67 -5.15 -0.29 -0.93
C PHE A 67 -6.10 -0.82 -2.00
N HIS A 68 -6.45 0.01 -2.98
CA HIS A 68 -7.28 -0.38 -4.11
C HIS A 68 -6.47 -0.54 -5.39
N SER A 69 -5.80 0.50 -5.82
CA SER A 69 -5.08 0.53 -7.10
C SER A 69 -4.13 1.72 -7.18
N THR A 70 -3.31 1.73 -8.21
CA THR A 70 -2.45 2.87 -8.53
C THR A 70 -2.63 3.30 -9.97
N ARG A 71 -2.36 4.58 -10.26
CA ARG A 71 -2.18 5.10 -11.61
C ARG A 71 -1.20 6.27 -11.64
N TRP A 72 -0.68 6.55 -12.81
CA TRP A 72 0.08 7.76 -13.08
C TRP A 72 -0.82 8.82 -13.69
N LEU A 73 -0.80 10.02 -13.11
CA LEU A 73 -1.36 11.23 -13.66
C LEU A 73 -0.23 12.19 -13.98
N LYS A 74 0.20 12.25 -15.22
CA LYS A 74 1.38 13.04 -15.64
C LYS A 74 2.63 12.59 -14.88
N ARG A 75 3.06 13.38 -13.88
CA ARG A 75 4.24 13.09 -13.03
C ARG A 75 3.86 12.63 -11.63
N GLU A 76 2.58 12.64 -11.31
CA GLU A 76 2.08 12.24 -10.00
C GLU A 76 1.69 10.77 -9.99
N PHE A 77 2.12 10.10 -8.96
CA PHE A 77 1.71 8.75 -8.66
C PHE A 77 0.54 8.81 -7.69
N VAL A 78 -0.59 8.26 -8.11
CA VAL A 78 -1.83 8.25 -7.36
C VAL A 78 -2.07 6.84 -6.84
N MET A 79 -2.11 6.70 -5.52
CA MET A 79 -2.50 5.48 -4.83
C MET A 79 -3.92 5.66 -4.29
N ARG A 80 -4.86 4.84 -4.74
CA ARG A 80 -6.27 4.87 -4.31
C ARG A 80 -6.46 3.98 -3.10
N MET A 81 -7.23 4.46 -2.13
CA MET A 81 -7.50 3.80 -0.85
C MET A 81 -9.00 3.83 -0.53
N HIS A 82 -9.48 2.79 0.15
CA HIS A 82 -10.86 2.72 0.64
C HIS A 82 -11.10 3.69 1.80
N HIS A 83 -10.13 3.83 2.70
CA HIS A 83 -10.20 4.67 3.89
C HIS A 83 -9.07 5.69 3.89
N PRO A 84 -9.33 6.95 4.29
CA PRO A 84 -8.28 7.93 4.49
C PRO A 84 -7.38 7.53 5.68
N LEU A 85 -6.12 7.92 5.63
CA LEU A 85 -5.20 7.78 6.75
C LEU A 85 -5.50 8.83 7.83
N SER A 86 -5.28 8.47 9.09
CA SER A 86 -5.27 9.45 10.18
C SER A 86 -4.11 10.44 10.02
N ASP A 87 -4.22 11.63 10.63
CA ASP A 87 -3.15 12.64 10.59
C ASP A 87 -1.83 12.08 11.12
N ARG A 88 -1.88 11.25 12.17
CA ARG A 88 -0.71 10.56 12.73
C ARG A 88 -0.09 9.61 11.70
N ALA A 89 -0.90 8.84 11.01
CA ALA A 89 -0.43 7.88 10.01
C ALA A 89 0.15 8.62 8.79
N LEU A 90 -0.48 9.70 8.35
CA LEU A 90 0.04 10.52 7.25
C LEU A 90 1.37 11.18 7.63
N ALA A 91 1.51 11.70 8.85
CA ALA A 91 2.78 12.24 9.34
C ALA A 91 3.89 11.18 9.40
N HIS A 92 3.55 9.94 9.79
CA HIS A 92 4.49 8.82 9.73
C HIS A 92 4.91 8.51 8.29
N VAL A 93 3.94 8.45 7.35
CA VAL A 93 4.22 8.24 5.92
C VAL A 93 5.16 9.32 5.38
N GLN A 94 4.93 10.59 5.72
CA GLN A 94 5.81 11.71 5.32
C GLN A 94 7.27 11.48 5.70
N LYS A 95 7.51 10.96 6.89
CA LYS A 95 8.84 10.78 7.47
C LYS A 95 9.47 9.48 6.98
N GLU A 96 8.81 8.36 7.21
CA GLU A 96 9.41 7.04 7.01
C GLU A 96 9.53 6.66 5.53
N PHE A 97 8.58 7.10 4.70
CA PHE A 97 8.58 6.79 3.27
C PHE A 97 9.11 7.94 2.39
N ALA A 98 9.82 8.89 2.98
CA ALA A 98 10.38 10.05 2.26
C ALA A 98 11.22 9.66 1.03
N SER A 99 11.94 8.54 1.10
CA SER A 99 12.77 8.03 0.00
C SER A 99 11.99 7.63 -1.26
N LEU A 100 10.69 7.39 -1.15
CA LEU A 100 9.84 7.10 -2.31
C LEU A 100 9.60 8.33 -3.19
N ARG A 101 9.80 9.53 -2.66
CA ARG A 101 9.50 10.79 -3.37
C ARG A 101 10.74 11.34 -4.05
N LEU A 102 10.57 11.85 -5.26
CA LEU A 102 11.58 12.68 -5.92
C LEU A 102 11.55 14.12 -5.38
N SER A 103 10.35 14.63 -5.05
CA SER A 103 10.14 15.98 -4.54
C SER A 103 8.75 16.10 -3.91
N GLY A 104 8.52 17.20 -3.18
CA GLY A 104 7.23 17.49 -2.55
C GLY A 104 6.89 16.57 -1.38
N ASP A 105 5.62 16.54 -1.02
CA ASP A 105 5.07 15.76 0.09
C ASP A 105 4.04 14.72 -0.38
N PHE A 106 3.76 13.73 0.46
CA PHE A 106 2.57 12.90 0.27
C PHE A 106 1.33 13.75 0.55
N GLN A 107 0.40 13.79 -0.38
CA GLN A 107 -0.85 14.54 -0.25
C GLN A 107 -2.02 13.57 -0.18
N GLN A 108 -2.85 13.69 0.86
CA GLN A 108 -4.09 12.95 0.94
C GLN A 108 -5.22 13.80 0.39
N LEU A 109 -5.83 13.36 -0.71
CA LEU A 109 -6.81 14.12 -1.45
C LEU A 109 -8.08 13.30 -1.67
N ALA A 110 -9.20 13.99 -1.81
CA ALA A 110 -10.41 13.44 -2.41
C ALA A 110 -10.26 13.41 -3.95
N TYR A 111 -11.25 12.82 -4.62
CA TYR A 111 -11.32 12.85 -6.08
C TYR A 111 -11.42 14.29 -6.62
N THR A 112 -10.55 14.64 -7.57
CA THR A 112 -10.45 16.02 -8.10
C THR A 112 -11.04 16.19 -9.50
N GLY A 113 -11.53 15.13 -10.13
CA GLY A 113 -12.02 15.16 -11.51
C GLY A 113 -10.94 15.02 -12.60
N GLU A 114 -9.65 15.03 -12.25
CA GLU A 114 -8.56 14.77 -13.21
C GLU A 114 -8.55 13.32 -13.71
N GLU A 115 -9.21 12.42 -12.98
CA GLU A 115 -9.43 11.02 -13.35
C GLU A 115 -10.79 10.81 -14.03
N HIS A 116 -11.20 11.75 -14.89
CA HIS A 116 -12.52 11.76 -15.55
C HIS A 116 -12.82 10.51 -16.39
N ASP A 117 -11.82 9.76 -16.77
CA ASP A 117 -11.90 8.49 -17.48
C ASP A 117 -12.25 7.30 -16.56
N GLU A 118 -12.16 7.47 -15.23
CA GLU A 118 -12.46 6.44 -14.23
C GLU A 118 -13.38 6.97 -13.10
N PRO A 119 -14.56 7.53 -13.42
CA PRO A 119 -15.46 8.15 -12.43
C PRO A 119 -16.02 7.17 -11.40
N GLN A 120 -16.02 5.88 -11.70
CA GLN A 120 -16.44 4.82 -10.77
C GLN A 120 -15.59 4.76 -9.48
N PHE A 121 -14.37 5.29 -9.52
CA PHE A 121 -13.46 5.35 -8.37
C PHE A 121 -13.51 6.68 -7.62
N SER A 122 -14.46 7.57 -7.95
CA SER A 122 -14.58 8.89 -7.32
C SER A 122 -14.78 8.85 -5.80
N HIS A 123 -15.33 7.76 -5.27
CA HIS A 123 -15.58 7.55 -3.84
C HIS A 123 -14.31 7.19 -3.03
N LEU A 124 -13.21 6.81 -3.70
CA LEU A 124 -11.97 6.44 -3.03
C LEU A 124 -11.16 7.67 -2.61
N THR A 125 -10.38 7.53 -1.55
CA THR A 125 -9.35 8.51 -1.15
C THR A 125 -8.07 8.30 -1.95
N ARG A 126 -7.31 9.37 -2.18
CA ARG A 126 -6.04 9.34 -2.89
C ARG A 126 -4.89 9.71 -1.96
N LEU A 127 -3.82 8.93 -2.03
CA LEU A 127 -2.50 9.33 -1.56
C LEU A 127 -1.65 9.64 -2.80
N VAL A 128 -1.30 10.90 -2.99
CA VAL A 128 -0.63 11.42 -4.19
C VAL A 128 0.77 11.88 -3.85
N PHE A 129 1.74 11.50 -4.67
CA PHE A 129 3.14 11.92 -4.49
C PHE A 129 3.95 11.75 -5.79
N ASN A 130 5.07 12.45 -5.89
CA ASN A 130 5.99 12.32 -7.00
C ASN A 130 6.93 11.11 -6.78
N PHE A 131 6.46 9.93 -7.19
CA PHE A 131 7.16 8.66 -6.95
C PHE A 131 8.47 8.57 -7.76
N ASN A 132 9.53 8.04 -7.14
CA ASN A 132 10.83 7.83 -7.77
C ASN A 132 10.84 6.74 -8.86
N GLY A 133 9.76 5.94 -8.97
CA GLY A 133 9.57 4.91 -10.00
C GLY A 133 10.47 3.68 -9.86
N ARG A 134 11.30 3.58 -8.83
CA ARG A 134 12.34 2.55 -8.70
C ARG A 134 12.15 1.60 -7.54
N ASP A 135 11.87 2.12 -6.35
CA ASP A 135 11.83 1.31 -5.13
C ASP A 135 10.43 0.71 -4.91
N GLN A 136 10.10 -0.29 -5.73
CA GLN A 136 8.83 -0.99 -5.67
C GLN A 136 8.69 -1.80 -4.38
N GLY A 137 9.78 -2.31 -3.82
CA GLY A 137 9.76 -3.01 -2.55
C GLY A 137 9.41 -2.07 -1.38
N ARG A 138 9.95 -0.85 -1.39
CA ARG A 138 9.58 0.19 -0.41
C ARG A 138 8.13 0.66 -0.61
N LEU A 139 7.67 0.73 -1.86
CA LEU A 139 6.26 1.00 -2.18
C LEU A 139 5.35 -0.10 -1.60
N ARG A 140 5.77 -1.38 -1.68
CA ARG A 140 5.06 -2.49 -1.04
C ARG A 140 4.96 -2.32 0.47
N GLU A 141 6.04 -1.90 1.14
CA GLU A 141 5.99 -1.62 2.58
C GLU A 141 5.02 -0.47 2.92
N LEU A 142 4.92 0.54 2.04
CA LEU A 142 3.90 1.58 2.19
C LEU A 142 2.49 1.01 2.07
N VAL A 143 2.24 0.10 1.11
CA VAL A 143 0.94 -0.59 0.99
C VAL A 143 0.64 -1.40 2.24
N ASP A 144 1.61 -2.17 2.77
CA ASP A 144 1.42 -2.92 4.00
C ASP A 144 1.06 -1.98 5.19
N TYR A 145 1.70 -0.82 5.28
CA TYR A 145 1.44 0.16 6.33
C TYR A 145 0.04 0.79 6.23
N ILE A 146 -0.37 1.22 5.03
CA ILE A 146 -1.69 1.86 4.85
C ILE A 146 -2.85 0.87 5.01
N ASN A 147 -2.58 -0.43 4.89
CA ASN A 147 -3.57 -1.50 5.05
C ASN A 147 -3.85 -1.85 6.52
N LEU A 148 -3.06 -1.34 7.48
CA LEU A 148 -3.31 -1.55 8.90
C LEU A 148 -4.48 -0.69 9.38
N PRO A 149 -5.56 -1.28 9.94
CA PRO A 149 -6.76 -0.53 10.34
C PRO A 149 -6.50 0.58 11.37
N GLU A 150 -5.50 0.42 12.24
CA GLU A 150 -5.09 1.44 13.22
C GLU A 150 -4.53 2.71 12.61
N ASN A 151 -4.20 2.69 11.32
CA ASN A 151 -3.69 3.84 10.57
C ASN A 151 -4.80 4.62 9.86
N TRP A 152 -6.04 4.12 9.84
CA TRP A 152 -7.15 4.77 9.18
C TRP A 152 -7.72 5.89 10.02
N ALA A 153 -8.23 6.93 9.37
CA ALA A 153 -9.00 7.96 10.05
C ALA A 153 -10.30 7.32 10.58
N GLN A 154 -10.56 7.51 11.86
CA GLN A 154 -11.85 7.08 12.42
C GLN A 154 -12.97 7.93 11.78
N ALA A 155 -14.06 7.29 11.37
CA ALA A 155 -15.24 8.00 10.96
C ALA A 155 -15.63 8.94 12.11
N GLN A 156 -15.69 10.26 11.85
CA GLN A 156 -16.16 11.22 12.84
C GLN A 156 -17.57 10.79 13.23
N GLY A 157 -17.72 10.27 14.46
CA GLY A 157 -19.01 9.91 15.02
C GLY A 157 -19.92 11.13 14.91
N LYS A 158 -21.07 10.98 14.24
CA LYS A 158 -22.14 11.99 14.32
C LYS A 158 -22.36 12.26 15.80
N THR A 159 -21.97 13.45 16.25
CA THR A 159 -22.30 13.96 17.58
C THR A 159 -23.81 13.83 17.71
N GLN A 160 -24.27 12.89 18.55
CA GLN A 160 -25.66 12.83 18.94
C GLN A 160 -25.96 14.17 19.57
N GLN A 161 -26.70 15.00 18.87
CA GLN A 161 -27.36 16.15 19.42
C GLN A 161 -28.29 15.64 20.54
N ARG A 162 -27.80 15.76 21.77
CA ARG A 162 -28.58 15.51 22.99
C ARG A 162 -29.72 16.48 22.93
N ALA A 163 -30.95 15.97 22.67
CA ALA A 163 -32.16 16.73 22.83
C ALA A 163 -32.23 17.27 24.27
N ALA A 164 -32.35 18.59 24.39
CA ALA A 164 -32.58 19.23 25.66
C ALA A 164 -33.92 18.74 26.24
N PRO A 165 -34.06 18.49 27.55
CA PRO A 165 -35.33 18.19 28.16
C PRO A 165 -36.26 19.41 28.09
N GLU A 166 -37.50 19.22 27.65
CA GLU A 166 -38.56 20.20 27.74
C GLU A 166 -38.80 20.59 29.21
N PRO A 167 -38.99 21.89 29.51
CA PRO A 167 -39.36 22.31 30.84
C PRO A 167 -40.85 22.02 31.10
N ALA A 168 -41.11 21.52 32.32
CA ALA A 168 -42.45 21.25 32.85
C ALA A 168 -43.27 22.54 33.08
#